data_0af056f83747e78cd7622ea978de92cb
#
_entry.id   0af056f83747e78cd7622ea978de92cb
#
_cell.length_a   1.000
_cell.length_b   1.000
_cell.length_c   1.000
_cell.angle_alpha   90.00
_cell.angle_beta   90.00
_cell.angle_gamma   90.00
#
_symmetry.space_group_name_H-M   'P 1'
#
loop_
_entity.id
_entity.type
_entity.pdbx_description
1 polymer ?
#
loop_
_entity_poly.entity_id
_entity_poly.type
_entity_poly.pdbx_seq_one_letter_code
_entity_poly.pdbx_strand_id
1 'polypeptide(L)'
;MAKYTKRRDKRGYEWKSAYREKEALMLERGYPEVSPHDFYRELFPAGSLQQEPEDGKGNIIATQMRPSGKGRTRQWVIDDSLKMLDKVIGDRFGLIPPISFYGKSHTKENAHELFAVVVDVDYVGKQQLKNLLKQFGNGVQLRPTYLVSSGKGVHLYYFLQEPVQLYRNREEVLAELKEAFIRRLWNDTSSIRPDSPDITGIYQGFRCVGSQSKLGADFPVKAYKLSENRYTLEDIKASIPSCKVDLAPLYEKPRRKSTVTLEEAKELYPEWYEKRIVQGEPKQKSKKQGGTWVCNEALYEWWKRKITEEVKAGGRYFSIMALCSYGLKCGISEQKIRRDAYAFLDHLELSLIHISEPTRRSYI
;
A
#
# COMPACT_ATOMS: atom_id res chain seq x y z
N MET A 1 -20.99 8.71 5.63
CA MET A 1 -19.96 9.64 6.15
C MET A 1 -19.82 9.44 7.64
N ALA A 2 -18.86 8.66 8.09
CA ALA A 2 -18.63 8.45 9.53
C ALA A 2 -17.99 9.72 10.10
N LYS A 3 -18.66 10.36 11.03
CA LYS A 3 -18.12 11.45 11.84
C LYS A 3 -16.94 10.87 12.65
N TYR A 4 -15.72 11.22 12.27
CA TYR A 4 -14.54 11.03 13.09
C TYR A 4 -14.69 11.89 14.33
N THR A 5 -15.31 11.33 15.36
CA THR A 5 -15.31 11.94 16.70
C THR A 5 -13.86 11.97 17.18
N LYS A 6 -13.34 13.18 17.37
CA LYS A 6 -12.09 13.44 18.08
C LYS A 6 -12.19 12.77 19.47
N ARG A 7 -11.75 11.51 19.60
CA ARG A 7 -11.47 10.94 20.90
C ARG A 7 -10.31 11.75 21.49
N ARG A 8 -10.63 12.68 22.38
CA ARG A 8 -9.65 13.33 23.23
C ARG A 8 -8.83 12.23 23.89
N ASP A 9 -7.50 12.33 23.78
CA ASP A 9 -6.59 11.46 24.50
C ASP A 9 -6.89 11.62 25.99
N LYS A 10 -7.58 10.65 26.59
CA LYS A 10 -8.14 10.74 27.97
C LYS A 10 -7.07 10.86 29.06
N ARG A 11 -5.76 10.93 28.71
CA ARG A 11 -4.64 10.98 29.66
C ARG A 11 -3.86 12.30 29.66
N GLY A 12 -4.36 13.37 29.01
CA GLY A 12 -3.66 14.68 29.07
C GLY A 12 -2.19 14.65 28.56
N TYR A 13 -1.85 13.69 27.69
CA TYR A 13 -0.49 13.57 27.18
C TYR A 13 -0.16 14.70 26.22
N GLU A 14 0.82 15.54 26.60
CA GLU A 14 1.26 16.67 25.79
C GLU A 14 2.23 16.23 24.69
N TRP A 15 1.69 15.90 23.53
CA TRP A 15 2.49 15.40 22.39
C TRP A 15 3.55 16.38 21.89
N LYS A 16 3.33 17.68 22.03
CA LYS A 16 4.30 18.70 21.64
C LYS A 16 5.53 18.68 22.55
N SER A 17 5.33 18.48 23.85
CA SER A 17 6.43 18.30 24.81
C SER A 17 7.15 16.98 24.54
N ALA A 18 6.41 15.89 24.39
CA ALA A 18 6.97 14.58 24.09
C ALA A 18 7.80 14.57 22.78
N TYR A 19 7.39 15.32 21.78
CA TYR A 19 8.16 15.47 20.55
C TYR A 19 9.54 16.10 20.83
N ARG A 20 9.59 17.23 21.53
CA ARG A 20 10.85 17.89 21.91
C ARG A 20 11.74 17.02 22.80
N GLU A 21 11.12 16.30 23.72
CA GLU A 21 11.84 15.35 24.61
C GLU A 21 12.46 14.19 23.82
N LYS A 22 11.78 13.72 22.77
CA LYS A 22 12.34 12.68 21.87
C LYS A 22 13.55 13.24 21.09
N GLU A 23 13.46 14.45 20.55
CA GLU A 23 14.56 15.08 19.85
C GLU A 23 15.77 15.25 20.77
N ALA A 24 15.57 15.79 21.98
CA ALA A 24 16.64 15.96 22.96
C ALA A 24 17.30 14.60 23.31
N LEU A 25 16.50 13.56 23.48
CA LEU A 25 17.00 12.20 23.75
C LEU A 25 17.84 11.65 22.59
N MET A 26 17.43 11.88 21.33
CA MET A 26 18.21 11.43 20.18
C MET A 26 19.57 12.09 20.13
N LEU A 27 19.63 13.41 20.33
CA LEU A 27 20.86 14.17 20.38
C LEU A 27 21.75 13.77 21.55
N GLU A 28 21.18 13.60 22.76
CA GLU A 28 21.90 13.11 23.97
C GLU A 28 22.56 11.74 23.73
N ARG A 29 21.92 10.89 22.92
CA ARG A 29 22.43 9.56 22.56
C ARG A 29 23.41 9.57 21.38
N GLY A 30 23.76 10.73 20.85
CA GLY A 30 24.71 10.87 19.76
C GLY A 30 24.14 10.57 18.36
N TYR A 31 22.82 10.63 18.19
CA TYR A 31 22.14 10.49 16.89
C TYR A 31 21.79 11.87 16.32
N PRO A 32 22.62 12.47 15.46
CA PRO A 32 22.32 13.77 14.87
C PRO A 32 21.16 13.65 13.87
N GLU A 33 20.46 14.76 13.69
CA GLU A 33 19.45 14.89 12.64
C GLU A 33 20.12 14.81 11.26
N VAL A 34 19.50 14.07 10.35
CA VAL A 34 19.95 13.90 8.97
C VAL A 34 19.04 14.71 8.04
N SER A 35 19.63 15.37 7.04
CA SER A 35 18.85 16.16 6.09
C SER A 35 17.88 15.28 5.28
N PRO A 36 16.73 15.82 4.82
CA PRO A 36 15.82 15.07 3.97
C PRO A 36 16.47 14.50 2.71
N HIS A 37 17.33 15.28 2.06
CA HIS A 37 18.02 14.84 0.84
C HIS A 37 18.99 13.68 1.10
N ASP A 38 19.76 13.75 2.18
CA ASP A 38 20.68 12.68 2.55
C ASP A 38 19.91 11.39 2.92
N PHE A 39 18.82 11.54 3.69
CA PHE A 39 17.94 10.41 4.03
C PHE A 39 17.39 9.73 2.79
N TYR A 40 16.79 10.49 1.86
CA TYR A 40 16.20 9.90 0.65
C TYR A 40 17.25 9.41 -0.35
N ARG A 41 18.42 10.04 -0.40
CA ARG A 41 19.54 9.55 -1.23
C ARG A 41 20.12 8.25 -0.69
N GLU A 42 20.12 8.05 0.61
CA GLU A 42 20.55 6.77 1.18
C GLU A 42 19.46 5.67 1.06
N LEU A 43 18.18 6.03 1.18
CA LEU A 43 17.07 5.12 0.94
C LEU A 43 16.98 4.69 -0.53
N PHE A 44 17.18 5.63 -1.44
CA PHE A 44 17.19 5.42 -2.90
C PHE A 44 18.58 5.77 -3.44
N PRO A 45 19.51 4.82 -3.48
CA PRO A 45 20.88 5.07 -3.93
C PRO A 45 20.93 5.69 -5.33
N ALA A 46 21.99 6.46 -5.61
CA ALA A 46 22.18 7.08 -6.92
C ALA A 46 22.15 6.02 -8.02
N GLY A 47 21.38 6.29 -9.07
CA GLY A 47 21.15 5.36 -10.17
C GLY A 47 20.13 4.25 -9.91
N SER A 48 19.47 4.21 -8.73
CA SER A 48 18.39 3.24 -8.47
C SER A 48 17.02 3.69 -9.00
N LEU A 49 16.84 4.97 -9.23
CA LEU A 49 15.61 5.53 -9.80
C LEU A 49 15.78 5.89 -11.27
N GLN A 50 14.67 6.20 -11.94
CA GLN A 50 14.65 6.54 -13.34
C GLN A 50 15.49 7.80 -13.63
N GLN A 51 16.41 7.68 -14.57
CA GLN A 51 17.20 8.79 -15.12
C GLN A 51 16.70 9.15 -16.51
N GLU A 52 16.37 8.13 -17.31
CA GLU A 52 15.85 8.28 -18.67
C GLU A 52 14.54 7.47 -18.85
N PRO A 53 13.66 7.85 -19.78
CA PRO A 53 12.33 7.22 -19.92
C PRO A 53 12.34 5.71 -20.18
N GLU A 54 13.41 5.15 -20.71
CA GLU A 54 13.49 3.75 -21.15
C GLU A 54 14.52 2.91 -20.37
N ASP A 55 15.05 3.42 -19.26
CA ASP A 55 16.05 2.72 -18.46
C ASP A 55 15.50 1.55 -17.63
N GLY A 56 14.19 1.33 -17.70
CA GLY A 56 13.49 0.23 -17.01
C GLY A 56 13.37 0.42 -15.49
N LYS A 57 13.73 1.59 -14.96
CA LYS A 57 13.65 1.92 -13.53
C LYS A 57 12.35 2.64 -13.18
N GLY A 58 12.03 2.62 -11.89
CA GLY A 58 10.86 3.33 -11.37
C GLY A 58 11.21 4.70 -10.78
N ASN A 59 10.18 5.47 -10.46
CA ASN A 59 10.26 6.76 -9.79
C ASN A 59 9.66 6.68 -8.40
N ILE A 60 10.02 7.59 -7.50
CA ILE A 60 9.27 7.81 -6.27
C ILE A 60 7.99 8.58 -6.62
N ILE A 61 6.85 8.11 -6.13
CA ILE A 61 5.59 8.85 -6.24
C ILE A 61 5.21 9.38 -4.87
N ALA A 62 5.54 10.63 -4.62
CA ALA A 62 5.17 11.31 -3.39
C ALA A 62 3.74 11.81 -3.46
N THR A 63 3.00 11.67 -2.36
CA THR A 63 1.62 12.18 -2.25
C THR A 63 1.59 13.33 -1.26
N GLN A 64 1.14 14.50 -1.72
CA GLN A 64 0.97 15.69 -0.88
C GLN A 64 -0.52 15.96 -0.65
N MET A 65 -0.92 16.08 0.61
CA MET A 65 -2.29 16.44 0.97
C MET A 65 -2.45 17.95 1.02
N ARG A 66 -3.55 18.47 0.48
CA ARG A 66 -3.86 19.89 0.54
C ARG A 66 -4.30 20.29 1.96
N PRO A 67 -3.96 21.51 2.42
CA PRO A 67 -4.26 21.96 3.77
C PRO A 67 -5.74 21.98 4.14
N SER A 68 -6.64 22.13 3.16
CA SER A 68 -8.08 22.34 3.38
C SER A 68 -8.87 21.07 3.75
N GLY A 69 -8.26 19.88 3.81
CA GLY A 69 -8.95 18.62 4.11
C GLY A 69 -10.06 18.21 3.12
N LYS A 70 -10.47 19.12 2.26
CA LYS A 70 -11.48 18.96 1.21
C LYS A 70 -10.83 19.08 -0.16
N GLY A 71 -9.80 18.36 -0.42
CA GLY A 71 -9.10 18.58 -1.65
C GLY A 71 -8.47 17.35 -2.24
N ARG A 72 -8.25 17.43 -3.52
CA ARG A 72 -7.51 16.44 -4.27
C ARG A 72 -6.09 16.36 -3.74
N THR A 73 -5.60 15.17 -3.44
CA THR A 73 -4.19 14.90 -3.21
C THR A 73 -3.42 15.27 -4.50
N ARG A 74 -2.21 15.79 -4.35
CA ARG A 74 -1.29 15.99 -5.46
C ARG A 74 -0.21 14.92 -5.41
N GLN A 75 0.05 14.30 -6.52
CA GLN A 75 1.18 13.38 -6.68
C GLN A 75 2.35 14.13 -7.34
N TRP A 76 3.54 13.83 -6.87
CA TRP A 76 4.79 14.34 -7.40
C TRP A 76 5.65 13.15 -7.82
N VAL A 77 6.09 13.15 -9.05
CA VAL A 77 7.05 12.17 -9.57
C VAL A 77 8.44 12.70 -9.26
N ILE A 78 9.22 11.90 -8.55
CA ILE A 78 10.59 12.23 -8.15
C ILE A 78 11.50 11.19 -8.78
N ASP A 79 12.31 11.63 -9.71
CA ASP A 79 13.32 10.86 -10.42
C ASP A 79 14.65 10.75 -9.63
N ASP A 80 15.66 10.16 -10.23
CA ASP A 80 16.95 9.96 -9.58
C ASP A 80 17.66 11.27 -9.18
N SER A 81 17.32 12.40 -9.78
CA SER A 81 17.89 13.70 -9.39
C SER A 81 17.43 14.22 -8.02
N LEU A 82 16.34 13.69 -7.49
CA LEU A 82 15.63 14.11 -6.26
C LEU A 82 15.21 15.60 -6.24
N LYS A 83 15.31 16.34 -7.31
CA LYS A 83 14.98 17.79 -7.36
C LYS A 83 13.53 18.08 -6.97
N MET A 84 12.60 17.18 -7.32
CA MET A 84 11.19 17.38 -7.00
C MET A 84 10.86 17.12 -5.53
N LEU A 85 11.80 16.59 -4.74
CA LEU A 85 11.63 16.40 -3.30
C LEU A 85 11.34 17.72 -2.59
N ASP A 86 11.97 18.84 -3.01
CA ASP A 86 11.76 20.17 -2.45
C ASP A 86 10.30 20.67 -2.55
N LYS A 87 9.51 20.08 -3.46
CA LYS A 87 8.08 20.39 -3.56
C LYS A 87 7.21 19.65 -2.54
N VAL A 88 7.77 18.63 -1.88
CA VAL A 88 7.05 17.76 -0.93
C VAL A 88 7.45 18.06 0.49
N ILE A 89 8.71 18.42 0.73
CA ILE A 89 9.20 18.85 2.04
C ILE A 89 8.72 20.27 2.39
N GLY A 90 8.84 20.64 3.65
CA GLY A 90 8.44 21.96 4.17
C GLY A 90 7.16 21.89 5.00
N ASP A 91 6.39 22.97 5.01
CA ASP A 91 5.23 23.18 5.88
C ASP A 91 3.95 22.40 5.48
N ARG A 92 4.05 21.47 4.56
CA ARG A 92 2.94 20.68 4.04
C ARG A 92 3.04 19.22 4.46
N PHE A 93 1.88 18.57 4.48
CA PHE A 93 1.79 17.14 4.75
C PHE A 93 2.13 16.34 3.50
N GLY A 94 3.28 15.68 3.51
CA GLY A 94 3.75 14.80 2.45
C GLY A 94 3.86 13.34 2.90
N LEU A 95 3.61 12.41 1.98
CA LEU A 95 3.81 10.97 2.16
C LEU A 95 4.71 10.45 1.05
N ILE A 96 5.72 9.68 1.42
CA ILE A 96 6.60 8.96 0.48
C ILE A 96 6.64 7.49 0.92
N PRO A 97 6.29 6.54 0.05
CA PRO A 97 6.50 5.12 0.30
C PRO A 97 7.98 4.74 0.04
N PRO A 98 8.51 3.72 0.71
CA PRO A 98 9.85 3.20 0.47
C PRO A 98 9.92 2.33 -0.81
N ILE A 99 9.24 2.75 -1.87
CA ILE A 99 8.98 1.99 -3.09
C ILE A 99 9.17 2.89 -4.30
N SER A 100 9.77 2.36 -5.36
CA SER A 100 9.71 2.96 -6.70
C SER A 100 8.51 2.45 -7.48
N PHE A 101 8.03 3.25 -8.44
CA PHE A 101 6.86 2.96 -9.26
C PHE A 101 7.16 3.22 -10.72
N TYR A 102 6.64 2.39 -11.60
CA TYR A 102 6.60 2.69 -13.03
C TYR A 102 5.59 3.80 -13.32
N GLY A 103 5.94 4.68 -14.24
CA GLY A 103 5.04 5.76 -14.68
C GLY A 103 4.84 6.85 -13.62
N LYS A 104 3.60 7.37 -13.51
CA LYS A 104 3.29 8.59 -12.75
C LYS A 104 2.25 8.39 -11.64
N SER A 105 1.87 7.15 -11.36
CA SER A 105 0.76 6.85 -10.44
C SER A 105 1.21 5.93 -9.31
N HIS A 106 0.84 6.30 -8.09
CA HIS A 106 1.00 5.47 -6.89
C HIS A 106 -0.11 4.42 -6.85
N THR A 107 -0.01 3.41 -7.69
CA THR A 107 -0.91 2.26 -7.70
C THR A 107 -0.13 0.96 -7.51
N LYS A 108 -0.81 -0.07 -7.03
CA LYS A 108 -0.24 -1.39 -6.80
C LYS A 108 0.34 -2.00 -8.08
N GLU A 109 -0.34 -1.81 -9.20
CA GLU A 109 0.04 -2.33 -10.51
C GLU A 109 1.32 -1.69 -11.05
N ASN A 110 1.62 -0.46 -10.61
CA ASN A 110 2.81 0.28 -11.01
C ASN A 110 3.97 0.12 -10.03
N ALA A 111 3.76 -0.54 -8.88
CA ALA A 111 4.83 -0.74 -7.92
C ALA A 111 5.96 -1.57 -8.52
N HIS A 112 7.19 -1.10 -8.36
CA HIS A 112 8.37 -1.70 -8.97
C HIS A 112 9.26 -2.36 -7.94
N GLU A 113 9.91 -1.61 -7.06
CA GLU A 113 10.87 -2.13 -6.10
C GLU A 113 10.65 -1.56 -4.69
N LEU A 114 10.82 -2.41 -3.69
CA LEU A 114 10.82 -2.08 -2.27
C LEU A 114 12.26 -1.88 -1.79
N PHE A 115 12.56 -0.72 -1.22
CA PHE A 115 13.91 -0.35 -0.74
C PHE A 115 14.07 -0.48 0.77
N ALA A 116 12.99 -0.45 1.53
CA ALA A 116 13.02 -0.64 2.97
C ALA A 116 11.75 -1.27 3.50
N VAL A 117 11.86 -2.07 4.55
CA VAL A 117 10.73 -2.43 5.40
C VAL A 117 10.58 -1.35 6.47
N VAL A 118 9.38 -0.77 6.56
CA VAL A 118 9.11 0.34 7.49
C VAL A 118 7.99 -0.05 8.45
N VAL A 119 8.24 0.15 9.74
CA VAL A 119 7.26 -0.05 10.80
C VAL A 119 6.91 1.30 11.41
N ASP A 120 5.62 1.66 11.36
CA ASP A 120 5.09 2.85 12.01
C ASP A 120 4.63 2.48 13.42
N VAL A 121 5.28 3.02 14.43
CA VAL A 121 4.89 2.84 15.84
C VAL A 121 4.32 4.15 16.36
N ASP A 122 3.00 4.22 16.45
CA ASP A 122 2.30 5.39 17.00
C ASP A 122 2.34 5.41 18.53
N TYR A 123 2.07 6.59 19.09
CA TYR A 123 1.98 6.83 20.54
C TYR A 123 3.29 6.55 21.29
N VAL A 124 4.40 6.99 20.72
CA VAL A 124 5.75 6.86 21.31
C VAL A 124 6.13 8.13 22.05
N GLY A 125 6.15 8.07 23.37
CA GLY A 125 6.67 9.13 24.22
C GLY A 125 8.16 8.92 24.52
N LYS A 126 8.73 9.79 25.40
CA LYS A 126 10.16 9.72 25.79
C LYS A 126 10.52 8.34 26.38
N GLN A 127 9.67 7.80 27.25
CA GLN A 127 9.96 6.52 27.91
C GLN A 127 9.93 5.35 26.93
N GLN A 128 8.95 5.32 26.02
CA GLN A 128 8.85 4.31 24.96
C GLN A 128 10.07 4.37 24.04
N LEU A 129 10.50 5.59 23.66
CA LEU A 129 11.72 5.76 22.86
C LEU A 129 12.98 5.27 23.60
N LYS A 130 13.14 5.58 24.90
CA LYS A 130 14.23 5.03 25.71
C LYS A 130 14.23 3.50 25.71
N ASN A 131 13.06 2.89 25.84
CA ASN A 131 12.92 1.44 25.84
C ASN A 131 13.31 0.85 24.48
N LEU A 132 12.84 1.44 23.37
CA LEU A 132 13.20 1.02 22.01
C LEU A 132 14.73 1.10 21.80
N LEU A 133 15.35 2.23 22.12
CA LEU A 133 16.80 2.39 22.00
C LEU A 133 17.59 1.40 22.85
N LYS A 134 17.09 1.08 24.06
CA LYS A 134 17.69 0.04 24.91
C LYS A 134 17.57 -1.35 24.29
N GLN A 135 16.41 -1.69 23.73
CA GLN A 135 16.19 -2.99 23.07
C GLN A 135 17.06 -3.15 21.81
N PHE A 136 17.23 -2.06 21.04
CA PHE A 136 18.16 -2.06 19.91
C PHE A 136 19.62 -2.21 20.36
N GLY A 137 20.01 -1.56 21.47
CA GLY A 137 21.35 -1.64 22.02
C GLY A 137 21.71 -3.04 22.55
N ASN A 138 20.75 -3.72 23.14
CA ASN A 138 20.93 -5.05 23.72
C ASN A 138 20.67 -6.21 22.75
N GLY A 139 20.35 -5.94 21.49
CA GLY A 139 20.03 -6.96 20.48
C GLY A 139 18.69 -7.70 20.69
N VAL A 140 17.82 -7.20 21.59
CA VAL A 140 16.49 -7.80 21.81
C VAL A 140 15.56 -7.55 20.62
N GLN A 141 15.71 -6.40 19.98
CA GLN A 141 15.04 -6.02 18.74
C GLN A 141 16.09 -5.68 17.68
N LEU A 142 15.76 -5.94 16.44
CA LEU A 142 16.59 -5.54 15.30
C LEU A 142 16.72 -4.01 15.29
N ARG A 143 17.96 -3.50 15.23
CA ARG A 143 18.21 -2.05 15.22
C ARG A 143 17.88 -1.49 13.84
N PRO A 144 16.99 -0.50 13.69
CA PRO A 144 16.71 0.08 12.38
C PRO A 144 17.91 0.85 11.82
N THR A 145 17.97 1.03 10.50
CA THR A 145 18.93 1.92 9.85
C THR A 145 18.64 3.36 10.24
N TYR A 146 17.35 3.75 10.15
CA TYR A 146 16.87 5.07 10.52
C TYR A 146 15.68 5.03 11.46
N LEU A 147 15.60 5.98 12.36
CA LEU A 147 14.41 6.32 13.11
C LEU A 147 13.92 7.69 12.64
N VAL A 148 12.65 7.78 12.24
CA VAL A 148 12.01 9.02 11.81
C VAL A 148 10.95 9.42 12.82
N SER A 149 11.12 10.58 13.46
CA SER A 149 10.13 11.15 14.39
C SER A 149 8.97 11.76 13.59
N SER A 150 7.83 11.11 13.55
CA SER A 150 6.65 11.51 12.77
C SER A 150 5.67 12.42 13.53
N GLY A 151 6.04 12.84 14.73
CA GLY A 151 5.21 13.63 15.65
C GLY A 151 4.80 12.83 16.88
N LYS A 152 3.63 12.18 16.88
CA LYS A 152 3.14 11.34 17.99
C LYS A 152 3.76 9.95 18.01
N GLY A 153 4.36 9.51 16.92
CA GLY A 153 4.99 8.21 16.76
C GLY A 153 6.41 8.30 16.24
N VAL A 154 6.92 7.16 15.80
CA VAL A 154 8.18 7.01 15.09
C VAL A 154 8.02 6.00 13.96
N HIS A 155 8.66 6.24 12.82
CA HIS A 155 8.82 5.23 11.78
C HIS A 155 10.21 4.62 11.90
N LEU A 156 10.29 3.31 11.95
CA LEU A 156 11.51 2.53 12.01
C LEU A 156 11.81 2.01 10.60
N TYR A 157 12.86 2.51 9.98
CA TYR A 157 13.27 2.15 8.63
C TYR A 157 14.37 1.10 8.66
N TYR A 158 14.11 -0.04 8.06
CA TYR A 158 15.07 -1.13 7.85
C TYR A 158 15.41 -1.16 6.36
N PHE A 159 16.51 -0.50 5.99
CA PHE A 159 16.95 -0.44 4.60
C PHE A 159 17.39 -1.81 4.13
N LEU A 160 16.96 -2.20 2.94
CA LEU A 160 17.32 -3.47 2.37
C LEU A 160 18.72 -3.39 1.73
N GLN A 161 19.45 -4.50 1.76
CA GLN A 161 20.73 -4.63 1.07
C GLN A 161 20.55 -4.48 -0.45
N GLU A 162 19.55 -5.19 -0.97
CA GLU A 162 19.13 -5.16 -2.36
C GLU A 162 17.63 -4.83 -2.41
N PRO A 163 17.17 -3.96 -3.33
CA PRO A 163 15.76 -3.70 -3.51
C PRO A 163 15.02 -4.98 -3.94
N VAL A 164 13.82 -5.18 -3.41
CA VAL A 164 12.98 -6.33 -3.73
C VAL A 164 11.95 -5.95 -4.78
N GLN A 165 12.00 -6.60 -5.94
CA GLN A 165 11.01 -6.39 -6.99
C GLN A 165 9.62 -6.86 -6.55
N LEU A 166 8.62 -5.98 -6.72
CA LEU A 166 7.24 -6.19 -6.27
C LEU A 166 6.40 -6.86 -7.36
N TYR A 167 6.62 -8.18 -7.51
CA TYR A 167 5.74 -9.00 -8.34
C TYR A 167 4.53 -9.45 -7.55
N ARG A 168 3.42 -9.68 -8.24
CA ARG A 168 2.15 -10.06 -7.63
C ARG A 168 2.23 -11.29 -6.71
N ASN A 169 3.05 -12.27 -7.06
CA ASN A 169 3.27 -13.47 -6.25
C ASN A 169 4.10 -13.23 -4.97
N ARG A 170 4.70 -12.06 -4.82
CA ARG A 170 5.53 -11.70 -3.66
C ARG A 170 4.79 -10.87 -2.62
N GLU A 171 3.70 -10.24 -3.01
CA GLU A 171 2.97 -9.29 -2.17
C GLU A 171 2.46 -9.89 -0.88
N GLU A 172 1.84 -11.07 -0.94
CA GLU A 172 1.25 -11.75 0.20
C GLU A 172 2.32 -12.09 1.24
N VAL A 173 3.42 -12.70 0.79
CA VAL A 173 4.55 -13.05 1.65
C VAL A 173 5.19 -11.82 2.30
N LEU A 174 5.38 -10.74 1.53
CA LEU A 174 5.90 -9.48 2.07
C LEU A 174 4.94 -8.85 3.08
N ALA A 175 3.63 -8.92 2.83
CA ALA A 175 2.61 -8.41 3.75
C ALA A 175 2.59 -9.20 5.06
N GLU A 176 2.63 -10.53 5.00
CA GLU A 176 2.70 -11.41 6.18
C GLU A 176 3.96 -11.16 7.00
N LEU A 177 5.13 -11.09 6.34
CA LEU A 177 6.39 -10.79 7.01
C LEU A 177 6.35 -9.43 7.70
N LYS A 178 5.86 -8.41 7.01
CA LYS A 178 5.72 -7.06 7.56
C LYS A 178 4.75 -7.03 8.73
N GLU A 179 3.62 -7.69 8.64
CA GLU A 179 2.66 -7.79 9.75
C GLU A 179 3.29 -8.46 10.98
N ALA A 180 3.97 -9.58 10.81
CA ALA A 180 4.67 -10.28 11.89
C ALA A 180 5.73 -9.37 12.53
N PHE A 181 6.45 -8.59 11.72
CA PHE A 181 7.46 -7.65 12.19
C PHE A 181 6.85 -6.45 12.93
N ILE A 182 5.72 -5.90 12.47
CA ILE A 182 4.97 -4.86 13.17
C ILE A 182 4.54 -5.37 14.56
N ARG A 183 3.95 -6.57 14.65
CA ARG A 183 3.51 -7.16 15.91
C ARG A 183 4.67 -7.43 16.88
N ARG A 184 5.86 -7.73 16.36
CA ARG A 184 7.08 -7.89 17.16
C ARG A 184 7.55 -6.58 17.77
N LEU A 185 7.54 -5.48 17.00
CA LEU A 185 8.04 -4.18 17.42
C LEU A 185 7.02 -3.37 18.21
N TRP A 186 5.74 -3.55 17.94
CA TRP A 186 4.66 -2.85 18.64
C TRP A 186 4.19 -3.63 19.87
N ASN A 187 4.59 -3.19 21.03
CA ASN A 187 4.29 -3.83 22.32
C ASN A 187 4.20 -2.78 23.46
N ASP A 188 3.94 -3.23 24.69
CA ASP A 188 3.75 -2.39 25.89
C ASP A 188 4.96 -1.52 26.22
N THR A 189 6.14 -1.88 25.76
CA THR A 189 7.36 -1.11 26.01
C THR A 189 7.61 -0.06 24.93
N SER A 190 7.09 -0.24 23.74
CA SER A 190 7.31 0.61 22.56
C SER A 190 6.18 1.60 22.28
N SER A 191 4.97 1.34 22.74
CA SER A 191 3.80 2.21 22.53
C SER A 191 2.99 2.39 23.82
N ILE A 192 2.38 3.58 23.99
CA ILE A 192 1.41 3.82 25.08
C ILE A 192 0.09 3.09 24.81
N ARG A 193 -0.14 2.63 23.58
CA ARG A 193 -1.32 1.87 23.13
C ARG A 193 -0.91 0.54 22.49
N PRO A 194 -0.45 -0.41 23.28
CA PRO A 194 0.08 -1.67 22.76
C PRO A 194 -0.97 -2.53 22.07
N ASP A 195 -2.24 -2.44 22.49
CA ASP A 195 -3.34 -3.30 22.03
C ASP A 195 -3.91 -2.90 20.64
N SER A 196 -3.38 -1.86 20.03
CA SER A 196 -3.92 -1.32 18.77
C SER A 196 -2.80 -1.04 17.76
N PRO A 197 -2.04 -2.06 17.34
CA PRO A 197 -1.01 -1.89 16.32
C PRO A 197 -1.63 -1.46 15.00
N ASP A 198 -1.01 -0.48 14.33
CA ASP A 198 -1.40 -0.07 12.98
C ASP A 198 -0.70 -1.01 11.96
N ILE A 199 -1.45 -1.98 11.46
CA ILE A 199 -0.95 -2.94 10.46
C ILE A 199 -0.93 -2.26 9.09
N THR A 200 0.16 -1.58 8.80
CA THR A 200 0.35 -0.90 7.52
C THR A 200 0.76 -1.88 6.41
N GLY A 201 0.10 -1.79 5.25
CA GLY A 201 0.47 -2.59 4.06
C GLY A 201 1.84 -2.19 3.48
N ILE A 202 2.36 -3.01 2.54
CA ILE A 202 3.66 -2.77 1.89
C ILE A 202 3.68 -1.45 1.09
N TYR A 203 2.58 -1.09 0.47
CA TYR A 203 2.44 0.13 -0.37
C TYR A 203 2.17 1.41 0.43
N GLN A 204 2.17 1.31 1.76
CA GLN A 204 1.89 2.46 2.62
C GLN A 204 2.93 3.56 2.44
N GLY A 205 2.46 4.80 2.21
CA GLY A 205 3.28 5.99 2.27
C GLY A 205 3.48 6.46 3.71
N PHE A 206 4.71 6.80 4.05
CA PHE A 206 5.09 7.34 5.35
C PHE A 206 5.31 8.84 5.28
N ARG A 207 5.20 9.54 6.41
CA ARG A 207 5.42 10.98 6.43
C ARG A 207 6.79 11.32 5.89
N CYS A 208 6.79 12.24 4.91
CA CYS A 208 8.01 12.71 4.29
C CYS A 208 8.91 13.41 5.32
N VAL A 209 10.16 13.00 5.39
CA VAL A 209 11.18 13.67 6.20
C VAL A 209 11.31 15.12 5.73
N GLY A 210 11.35 16.06 6.66
CA GLY A 210 11.32 17.50 6.38
C GLY A 210 9.94 18.09 6.12
N SER A 211 8.86 17.26 6.10
CA SER A 211 7.49 17.75 5.98
C SER A 211 6.84 18.01 7.34
N GLN A 212 5.67 18.64 7.33
CA GLN A 212 4.90 18.92 8.54
C GLN A 212 4.36 17.64 9.18
N SER A 213 4.52 17.52 10.51
CA SER A 213 3.87 16.46 11.29
C SER A 213 2.41 16.77 11.65
N LYS A 214 1.70 15.82 12.28
CA LYS A 214 0.34 16.03 12.83
C LYS A 214 0.29 17.08 13.97
N LEU A 215 1.44 17.49 14.50
CA LEU A 215 1.54 18.45 15.61
C LEU A 215 1.58 19.91 15.15
N GLY A 216 1.80 20.16 13.89
CA GLY A 216 1.89 21.49 13.29
C GLY A 216 3.23 21.76 12.60
N ALA A 217 3.35 22.91 11.97
CA ALA A 217 4.54 23.31 11.20
C ALA A 217 5.83 23.42 12.07
N ASP A 218 5.70 23.82 13.35
CA ASP A 218 6.80 23.91 14.30
C ASP A 218 7.38 22.56 14.74
N PHE A 219 6.80 21.46 14.26
CA PHE A 219 7.17 20.09 14.62
C PHE A 219 7.35 19.26 13.33
N PRO A 220 8.42 19.53 12.55
CA PRO A 220 8.67 18.83 11.30
C PRO A 220 9.00 17.34 11.54
N VAL A 221 8.84 16.54 10.50
CA VAL A 221 9.28 15.14 10.53
C VAL A 221 10.79 15.08 10.38
N LYS A 222 11.47 14.44 11.33
CA LYS A 222 12.94 14.40 11.41
C LYS A 222 13.48 12.98 11.37
N ALA A 223 14.57 12.77 10.64
CA ALA A 223 15.27 11.51 10.53
C ALA A 223 16.57 11.50 11.35
N TYR A 224 16.82 10.36 11.99
CA TYR A 224 18.02 10.09 12.77
C TYR A 224 18.62 8.75 12.34
N LYS A 225 19.91 8.74 12.00
CA LYS A 225 20.61 7.52 11.61
C LYS A 225 21.05 6.76 12.87
N LEU A 226 20.54 5.50 13.02
CA LEU A 226 20.85 4.66 14.16
C LEU A 226 21.98 3.68 13.86
N SER A 227 22.09 3.22 12.62
CA SER A 227 23.12 2.27 12.19
C SER A 227 23.43 2.40 10.70
N GLU A 228 24.55 1.80 10.28
CA GLU A 228 24.90 1.59 8.87
C GLU A 228 24.34 0.28 8.32
N ASN A 229 23.59 -0.46 9.13
CA ASN A 229 23.10 -1.78 8.76
C ASN A 229 22.07 -1.70 7.64
N ARG A 230 22.21 -2.60 6.69
CA ARG A 230 21.21 -2.95 5.68
C ARG A 230 20.85 -4.41 5.86
N TYR A 231 19.65 -4.78 5.55
CA TYR A 231 19.07 -6.06 5.90
C TYR A 231 18.60 -6.84 4.68
N THR A 232 18.69 -8.15 4.76
CA THR A 232 17.92 -9.05 3.91
C THR A 232 16.54 -9.29 4.53
N LEU A 233 15.62 -9.86 3.77
CA LEU A 233 14.33 -10.26 4.33
C LEU A 233 14.47 -11.41 5.32
N GLU A 234 15.51 -12.24 5.15
CA GLU A 234 15.90 -13.30 6.07
C GLU A 234 16.34 -12.76 7.44
N ASP A 235 17.11 -11.66 7.45
CA ASP A 235 17.53 -11.01 8.71
C ASP A 235 16.30 -10.51 9.48
N ILE A 236 15.34 -9.90 8.75
CA ILE A 236 14.09 -9.45 9.33
C ILE A 236 13.29 -10.63 9.88
N LYS A 237 13.13 -11.72 9.10
CA LYS A 237 12.45 -12.94 9.54
C LYS A 237 13.13 -13.54 10.77
N ALA A 238 14.46 -13.66 10.77
CA ALA A 238 15.23 -14.23 11.87
C ALA A 238 15.09 -13.41 13.17
N SER A 239 14.83 -12.10 13.07
CA SER A 239 14.59 -11.22 14.23
C SER A 239 13.24 -11.45 14.90
N ILE A 240 12.33 -12.19 14.27
CA ILE A 240 10.98 -12.45 14.78
C ILE A 240 10.94 -13.87 15.35
N PRO A 241 10.84 -14.04 16.67
CA PRO A 241 10.77 -15.37 17.28
C PRO A 241 9.62 -16.19 16.70
N SER A 242 9.91 -17.44 16.35
CA SER A 242 8.90 -18.38 15.81
C SER A 242 8.16 -17.91 14.55
N CYS A 243 8.78 -17.06 13.74
CA CYS A 243 8.20 -16.61 12.47
C CYS A 243 8.03 -17.79 11.50
N LYS A 244 6.78 -18.04 11.09
CA LYS A 244 6.41 -19.14 10.18
C LYS A 244 6.30 -18.73 8.72
N VAL A 245 6.55 -17.47 8.40
CA VAL A 245 6.43 -16.95 7.02
C VAL A 245 7.42 -17.69 6.13
N ASP A 246 6.94 -18.27 5.04
CA ASP A 246 7.80 -18.88 4.03
C ASP A 246 8.27 -17.83 3.01
N LEU A 247 9.58 -17.63 2.91
CA LEU A 247 10.17 -16.67 1.98
C LEU A 247 10.49 -17.29 0.59
N ALA A 248 10.33 -18.60 0.41
CA ALA A 248 10.64 -19.27 -0.87
C ALA A 248 9.94 -18.62 -2.08
N PRO A 249 8.66 -18.18 -2.02
CA PRO A 249 8.02 -17.53 -3.17
C PRO A 249 8.68 -16.23 -3.62
N LEU A 250 9.47 -15.57 -2.76
CA LEU A 250 10.19 -14.34 -3.11
C LEU A 250 11.33 -14.59 -4.10
N TYR A 251 11.87 -15.80 -4.13
CA TYR A 251 12.98 -16.22 -4.99
C TYR A 251 12.50 -16.93 -6.26
N GLU A 252 11.21 -17.27 -6.33
CA GLU A 252 10.62 -17.83 -7.53
C GLU A 252 10.60 -16.80 -8.67
N LYS A 253 10.90 -17.27 -9.88
CA LYS A 253 10.73 -16.42 -11.07
C LYS A 253 9.25 -16.09 -11.25
N PRO A 254 8.89 -14.80 -11.44
CA PRO A 254 7.51 -14.45 -11.66
C PRO A 254 6.97 -15.17 -12.89
N ARG A 255 5.85 -15.85 -12.74
CA ARG A 255 5.19 -16.51 -13.85
C ARG A 255 4.62 -15.44 -14.78
N ARG A 256 5.26 -15.25 -15.94
CA ARG A 256 4.83 -14.27 -16.96
C ARG A 256 3.58 -14.69 -17.73
N LYS A 257 3.13 -15.93 -17.58
CA LYS A 257 1.96 -16.45 -18.32
C LYS A 257 0.82 -16.74 -17.35
N SER A 258 -0.41 -16.50 -17.82
CA SER A 258 -1.60 -17.07 -17.22
C SER A 258 -1.33 -18.55 -16.94
N THR A 259 -1.56 -18.99 -15.71
CA THR A 259 -1.48 -20.39 -15.31
C THR A 259 -2.62 -21.23 -15.88
N VAL A 260 -3.56 -20.56 -16.54
CA VAL A 260 -4.73 -21.19 -17.17
C VAL A 260 -4.27 -21.89 -18.44
N THR A 261 -4.42 -23.22 -18.46
CA THR A 261 -4.22 -24.03 -19.65
C THR A 261 -5.26 -23.72 -20.72
N LEU A 262 -5.05 -24.18 -21.95
CA LEU A 262 -6.04 -24.00 -23.02
C LEU A 262 -7.39 -24.69 -22.72
N GLU A 263 -7.35 -25.82 -22.02
CA GLU A 263 -8.52 -26.56 -21.60
C GLU A 263 -9.29 -25.82 -20.48
N GLU A 264 -8.58 -25.35 -19.47
CA GLU A 264 -9.18 -24.49 -18.43
C GLU A 264 -9.72 -23.17 -19.01
N ALA A 265 -9.01 -22.60 -20.01
CA ALA A 265 -9.48 -21.39 -20.70
C ALA A 265 -10.75 -21.63 -21.50
N LYS A 266 -10.99 -22.83 -22.00
CA LYS A 266 -12.24 -23.20 -22.66
C LYS A 266 -13.43 -23.17 -21.69
N GLU A 267 -13.20 -23.61 -20.45
CA GLU A 267 -14.24 -23.58 -19.41
C GLU A 267 -14.43 -22.19 -18.80
N LEU A 268 -13.32 -21.50 -18.47
CA LEU A 268 -13.36 -20.20 -17.82
C LEU A 268 -13.70 -19.03 -18.76
N TYR A 269 -13.35 -19.14 -20.03
CA TYR A 269 -13.51 -18.08 -21.04
C TYR A 269 -14.04 -18.63 -22.37
N PRO A 270 -15.23 -19.28 -22.40
CA PRO A 270 -15.74 -19.98 -23.57
C PRO A 270 -15.89 -19.06 -24.79
N GLU A 271 -16.32 -17.79 -24.61
CA GLU A 271 -16.47 -16.84 -25.71
C GLU A 271 -15.12 -16.46 -26.32
N TRP A 272 -14.08 -16.34 -25.49
CA TRP A 272 -12.72 -16.09 -25.95
C TRP A 272 -12.18 -17.32 -26.70
N TYR A 273 -12.37 -18.52 -26.15
CA TYR A 273 -11.93 -19.76 -26.76
C TYR A 273 -12.55 -19.96 -28.15
N GLU A 274 -13.87 -19.80 -28.24
CA GLU A 274 -14.61 -19.92 -29.49
C GLU A 274 -14.06 -18.97 -30.57
N LYS A 275 -13.98 -17.67 -30.25
CA LYS A 275 -13.51 -16.65 -31.20
C LYS A 275 -12.04 -16.78 -31.59
N ARG A 276 -11.17 -17.12 -30.64
CA ARG A 276 -9.71 -17.08 -30.86
C ARG A 276 -9.11 -18.39 -31.28
N ILE A 277 -9.65 -19.50 -30.82
CA ILE A 277 -9.12 -20.84 -31.07
C ILE A 277 -9.92 -21.56 -32.13
N VAL A 278 -11.26 -21.56 -32.03
CA VAL A 278 -12.11 -22.26 -33.00
C VAL A 278 -12.29 -21.46 -34.28
N GLN A 279 -12.64 -20.18 -34.18
CA GLN A 279 -12.87 -19.32 -35.35
C GLN A 279 -11.61 -18.67 -35.89
N GLY A 280 -10.47 -18.75 -35.18
CA GLY A 280 -9.18 -18.22 -35.63
C GLY A 280 -9.13 -16.70 -35.80
N GLU A 281 -10.07 -15.96 -35.18
CA GLU A 281 -10.08 -14.51 -35.31
C GLU A 281 -8.74 -13.90 -34.81
N PRO A 282 -8.05 -13.08 -35.61
CA PRO A 282 -6.82 -12.47 -35.16
C PRO A 282 -7.08 -11.53 -33.99
N LYS A 283 -6.09 -11.43 -33.05
CA LYS A 283 -6.13 -10.39 -32.01
C LYS A 283 -6.34 -9.05 -32.70
N GLN A 284 -7.49 -8.40 -32.44
CA GLN A 284 -7.63 -7.01 -32.84
C GLN A 284 -6.50 -6.25 -32.17
N LYS A 285 -5.51 -5.83 -32.95
CA LYS A 285 -4.51 -4.88 -32.49
C LYS A 285 -5.28 -3.65 -32.06
N SER A 286 -5.35 -3.38 -30.76
CA SER A 286 -5.86 -2.11 -30.27
C SER A 286 -5.08 -1.03 -31.00
N LYS A 287 -5.74 -0.32 -31.93
CA LYS A 287 -5.18 0.91 -32.47
C LYS A 287 -4.90 1.76 -31.23
N LYS A 288 -3.64 2.08 -30.98
CA LYS A 288 -3.22 3.03 -29.95
C LYS A 288 -3.78 4.41 -30.31
N GLN A 289 -5.05 4.60 -30.04
CA GLN A 289 -5.68 5.90 -30.02
C GLN A 289 -6.32 6.03 -28.63
N GLY A 290 -5.61 6.73 -27.76
CA GLY A 290 -6.15 7.32 -26.55
C GLY A 290 -6.88 6.37 -25.60
N GLY A 291 -6.21 5.32 -25.08
CA GLY A 291 -6.62 4.68 -23.80
C GLY A 291 -8.05 4.12 -23.70
N THR A 292 -8.76 3.90 -24.79
CA THR A 292 -10.11 3.36 -24.78
C THR A 292 -10.08 1.84 -24.89
N TRP A 293 -10.68 1.20 -23.89
CA TRP A 293 -10.92 -0.25 -23.89
C TRP A 293 -11.82 -0.60 -25.08
N VAL A 294 -11.53 -1.72 -25.76
CA VAL A 294 -12.43 -2.24 -26.78
C VAL A 294 -13.64 -2.85 -26.07
N CYS A 295 -14.71 -2.07 -25.99
CA CYS A 295 -15.98 -2.53 -25.46
C CYS A 295 -16.73 -3.30 -26.54
N ASN A 296 -17.01 -4.58 -26.31
CA ASN A 296 -17.77 -5.46 -27.20
C ASN A 296 -18.64 -6.42 -26.40
N GLU A 297 -19.49 -7.18 -27.09
CA GLU A 297 -20.41 -8.12 -26.47
C GLU A 297 -19.68 -9.21 -25.67
N ALA A 298 -18.53 -9.70 -26.14
CA ALA A 298 -17.75 -10.71 -25.44
C ALA A 298 -17.23 -10.19 -24.08
N LEU A 299 -16.85 -8.91 -23.99
CA LEU A 299 -16.49 -8.28 -22.73
C LEU A 299 -17.69 -8.14 -21.79
N TYR A 300 -18.87 -7.80 -22.32
CA TYR A 300 -20.11 -7.75 -21.54
C TYR A 300 -20.47 -9.11 -20.94
N GLU A 301 -20.46 -10.19 -21.75
CA GLU A 301 -20.79 -11.55 -21.30
C GLU A 301 -19.76 -12.03 -20.25
N TRP A 302 -18.49 -11.70 -20.42
CA TRP A 302 -17.46 -12.00 -19.41
C TRP A 302 -17.75 -11.30 -18.08
N TRP A 303 -18.06 -10.00 -18.11
CA TRP A 303 -18.42 -9.26 -16.90
C TRP A 303 -19.69 -9.75 -16.25
N LYS A 304 -20.71 -10.06 -17.04
CA LYS A 304 -21.96 -10.66 -16.53
C LYS A 304 -21.68 -11.94 -15.74
N ARG A 305 -20.90 -12.85 -16.32
CA ARG A 305 -20.51 -14.09 -15.64
C ARG A 305 -19.74 -13.82 -14.35
N LYS A 306 -18.72 -12.96 -14.39
CA LYS A 306 -17.93 -12.59 -13.22
C LYS A 306 -18.75 -11.96 -12.10
N ILE A 307 -19.62 -11.05 -12.42
CA ILE A 307 -20.54 -10.43 -11.44
C ILE A 307 -21.44 -11.51 -10.82
N THR A 308 -21.94 -12.45 -11.60
CA THR A 308 -22.82 -13.53 -11.12
C THR A 308 -22.07 -14.50 -10.18
N GLU A 309 -20.83 -14.84 -10.50
CA GLU A 309 -20.00 -15.77 -9.72
C GLU A 309 -19.48 -15.15 -8.40
N GLU A 310 -19.13 -13.87 -8.41
CA GLU A 310 -18.37 -13.22 -7.32
C GLU A 310 -19.21 -12.32 -6.42
N VAL A 311 -20.49 -12.08 -6.74
CA VAL A 311 -21.34 -11.19 -5.95
C VAL A 311 -21.59 -11.73 -4.56
N LYS A 312 -21.41 -10.86 -3.55
CA LYS A 312 -21.67 -11.16 -2.13
C LYS A 312 -22.93 -10.45 -1.65
N ALA A 313 -23.50 -10.95 -0.55
CA ALA A 313 -24.60 -10.28 0.12
C ALA A 313 -24.30 -8.80 0.38
N GLY A 314 -25.22 -7.90 0.02
CA GLY A 314 -25.05 -6.45 0.09
C GLY A 314 -24.48 -5.79 -1.18
N GLY A 315 -23.93 -6.55 -2.12
CA GLY A 315 -23.38 -6.05 -3.39
C GLY A 315 -24.37 -5.84 -4.53
N ARG A 316 -25.65 -6.19 -4.38
CA ARG A 316 -26.67 -6.19 -5.43
C ARG A 316 -26.74 -4.90 -6.24
N TYR A 317 -26.88 -3.78 -5.56
CA TYR A 317 -27.03 -2.47 -6.22
C TYR A 317 -25.83 -2.16 -7.11
N PHE A 318 -24.62 -2.31 -6.57
CA PHE A 318 -23.40 -2.05 -7.31
C PHE A 318 -23.20 -3.02 -8.48
N SER A 319 -23.57 -4.28 -8.31
CA SER A 319 -23.47 -5.30 -9.35
C SER A 319 -24.41 -5.02 -10.52
N ILE A 320 -25.67 -4.64 -10.26
CA ILE A 320 -26.64 -4.27 -11.30
C ILE A 320 -26.20 -2.97 -11.99
N MET A 321 -25.76 -1.98 -11.23
CA MET A 321 -25.26 -0.73 -11.79
C MET A 321 -24.04 -0.97 -12.69
N ALA A 322 -23.12 -1.84 -12.27
CA ALA A 322 -21.96 -2.22 -13.07
C ALA A 322 -22.37 -2.96 -14.34
N LEU A 323 -23.29 -3.93 -14.26
CA LEU A 323 -23.82 -4.67 -15.41
C LEU A 323 -24.45 -3.71 -16.45
N CYS A 324 -25.30 -2.80 -16.00
CA CYS A 324 -25.93 -1.81 -16.87
C CYS A 324 -24.89 -0.88 -17.51
N SER A 325 -23.92 -0.39 -16.74
CA SER A 325 -22.87 0.50 -17.23
C SER A 325 -21.97 -0.17 -18.26
N TYR A 326 -21.60 -1.43 -18.05
CA TYR A 326 -20.83 -2.22 -19.02
C TYR A 326 -21.66 -2.56 -20.25
N GLY A 327 -22.94 -2.89 -20.10
CA GLY A 327 -23.84 -3.14 -21.20
C GLY A 327 -23.92 -1.93 -22.14
N LEU A 328 -24.17 -0.74 -21.61
CA LEU A 328 -24.21 0.50 -22.39
C LEU A 328 -22.87 0.77 -23.12
N LYS A 329 -21.74 0.62 -22.43
CA LYS A 329 -20.40 0.81 -23.01
C LYS A 329 -20.07 -0.21 -24.09
N CYS A 330 -20.60 -1.41 -24.00
CA CYS A 330 -20.40 -2.47 -24.97
C CYS A 330 -21.43 -2.47 -26.12
N GLY A 331 -22.34 -1.47 -26.15
CA GLY A 331 -23.32 -1.33 -27.20
C GLY A 331 -24.44 -2.41 -27.14
N ILE A 332 -24.68 -3.00 -25.99
CA ILE A 332 -25.73 -4.00 -25.78
C ILE A 332 -27.09 -3.32 -25.74
N SER A 333 -28.09 -3.94 -26.39
CA SER A 333 -29.44 -3.38 -26.41
C SER A 333 -30.04 -3.30 -24.99
N GLU A 334 -30.83 -2.26 -24.76
CA GLU A 334 -31.51 -2.06 -23.47
C GLU A 334 -32.35 -3.26 -23.06
N GLN A 335 -33.03 -3.87 -24.01
CA GLN A 335 -33.86 -5.07 -23.78
C GLN A 335 -33.02 -6.24 -23.24
N LYS A 336 -31.84 -6.47 -23.82
CA LYS A 336 -30.92 -7.52 -23.35
C LYS A 336 -30.38 -7.18 -21.97
N ILE A 337 -29.96 -5.93 -21.72
CA ILE A 337 -29.46 -5.50 -20.42
C ILE A 337 -30.54 -5.69 -19.33
N ARG A 338 -31.78 -5.28 -19.61
CA ARG A 338 -32.89 -5.46 -18.67
C ARG A 338 -33.15 -6.93 -18.36
N ARG A 339 -33.25 -7.78 -19.39
CA ARG A 339 -33.44 -9.23 -19.20
C ARG A 339 -32.33 -9.84 -18.36
N ASP A 340 -31.08 -9.51 -18.65
CA ASP A 340 -29.92 -10.02 -17.93
C ASP A 340 -29.88 -9.51 -16.48
N ALA A 341 -30.31 -8.27 -16.21
CA ALA A 341 -30.43 -7.69 -14.89
C ALA A 341 -31.52 -8.38 -14.04
N TYR A 342 -32.68 -8.69 -14.64
CA TYR A 342 -33.74 -9.44 -13.95
C TYR A 342 -33.30 -10.88 -13.65
N ALA A 343 -32.70 -11.58 -14.60
CA ALA A 343 -32.16 -12.91 -14.38
C ALA A 343 -31.09 -12.93 -13.26
N PHE A 344 -30.31 -11.87 -13.16
CA PHE A 344 -29.33 -11.71 -12.09
C PHE A 344 -29.98 -11.47 -10.72
N LEU A 345 -31.09 -10.73 -10.66
CA LEU A 345 -31.87 -10.58 -9.42
C LEU A 345 -32.45 -11.91 -8.95
N ASP A 346 -33.03 -12.70 -9.86
CA ASP A 346 -33.57 -14.03 -9.56
C ASP A 346 -32.46 -14.94 -9.00
N HIS A 347 -31.27 -14.91 -9.61
CA HIS A 347 -30.10 -15.66 -9.12
C HIS A 347 -29.70 -15.24 -7.68
N LEU A 348 -29.73 -13.96 -7.39
CA LEU A 348 -29.42 -13.45 -6.04
C LEU A 348 -30.47 -13.81 -5.00
N GLU A 349 -31.74 -13.85 -5.37
CA GLU A 349 -32.82 -14.26 -4.46
C GLU A 349 -32.74 -15.75 -4.13
N LEU A 350 -32.46 -16.61 -5.11
CA LEU A 350 -32.21 -18.01 -4.90
C LEU A 350 -31.00 -18.29 -4.01
N SER A 351 -29.95 -17.53 -4.13
CA SER A 351 -28.76 -17.71 -3.30
C SER A 351 -28.95 -17.27 -1.84
N LEU A 352 -29.95 -16.42 -1.55
CA LEU A 352 -30.25 -15.95 -0.19
C LEU A 352 -31.13 -16.90 0.61
N ILE A 353 -31.85 -17.82 -0.02
CA ILE A 353 -32.66 -18.82 0.65
C ILE A 353 -31.77 -19.81 1.44
N HIS A 354 -30.49 -19.93 1.09
CA HIS A 354 -29.51 -20.79 1.76
C HIS A 354 -28.66 -20.11 2.84
N ILE A 355 -28.85 -18.81 3.08
CA ILE A 355 -28.17 -18.10 4.15
C ILE A 355 -29.19 -17.84 5.26
N SER A 356 -29.10 -18.60 6.35
CA SER A 356 -29.88 -18.36 7.58
C SER A 356 -29.78 -16.90 7.98
N GLU A 357 -30.93 -16.25 8.22
CA GLU A 357 -31.07 -14.83 8.54
C GLU A 357 -30.05 -14.33 9.56
N PRO A 358 -29.27 -13.28 9.27
CA PRO A 358 -28.70 -12.45 10.31
C PRO A 358 -29.74 -11.41 10.68
N THR A 359 -30.12 -11.42 11.94
CA THR A 359 -30.93 -10.49 12.68
C THR A 359 -31.01 -9.09 12.06
N ARG A 360 -32.24 -8.66 11.72
CA ARG A 360 -32.60 -7.27 11.45
C ARG A 360 -32.15 -6.39 12.59
N ARG A 361 -31.14 -5.56 12.37
CA ARG A 361 -30.98 -4.32 13.11
C ARG A 361 -31.59 -3.20 12.27
N SER A 362 -32.78 -2.79 12.69
CA SER A 362 -33.44 -1.56 12.28
C SER A 362 -32.52 -0.36 12.56
N TYR A 363 -32.29 0.45 11.56
CA TYR A 363 -31.86 1.82 11.74
C TYR A 363 -33.06 2.72 11.45
N ILE A 364 -33.63 3.28 12.50
CA ILE A 364 -34.40 4.53 12.48
C ILE A 364 -33.40 5.68 12.51
#